data_420952419b8b136a5c8b7c9a6a2a7fdb
#
_entry.id   420952419b8b136a5c8b7c9a6a2a7fdb
#
_cell.length_a   1.000
_cell.length_b   1.000
_cell.length_c   1.000
_cell.angle_alpha   90.00
_cell.angle_beta   90.00
_cell.angle_gamma   90.00
#
_symmetry.space_group_name_H-M   'P 1'
#
loop_
_entity.id
_entity.type
_entity.pdbx_description
1 polymer ?
#
loop_
_entity_poly.entity_id
_entity_poly.type
_entity_poly.pdbx_seq_one_letter_code
_entity_poly.pdbx_strand_id
1 'polypeptide(L)'
;MPADPVPPLDPLGAAYVDLAFAVERHAPGFIDGYFGPPSVREAAEAAPTAAPADLQRRAGDLTAAIDAADLPDARRDFLRRQAVAMAATLRRLAGEAIPYREEVRLLYDIEAEQTPEARFEAAIAELDDLLPGRGPVGERMVAWRDQFTVTPEGARRLIDVIVPELRRRTETIVPLPADEAVEFRFVSDRPWSGYNWYLGNNRSRVELNTDLPIHATRLTDLLAHEGYPGHHTEHALKERLYLDHGRGEQSILLINTPECVVSEGIATLAEEAVFNPGELVDFRSEVVYPAAGLSGDPAREIAIGRAQRGLKGVDANAALLLHDAGRGDDEVVAYLTRYGLESEARARHRLRFIRDPLWRAYIFTYHAGHGLLGRWLAAAPDAEARRARFRTLLTEAVTPTWVRQAMATDPIV
;
A
#
# COMPACT_ATOMS: atom_id res chain seq x y z
N MET A 1 6.54 32.06 7.01
CA MET A 1 7.93 31.87 7.45
C MET A 1 8.62 31.03 6.38
N PRO A 2 9.88 31.28 5.99
CA PRO A 2 10.59 30.30 5.17
C PRO A 2 10.60 28.98 5.95
N ALA A 3 10.33 27.87 5.25
CA ALA A 3 10.47 26.55 5.84
C ALA A 3 11.91 26.40 6.36
N ASP A 4 12.09 25.79 7.52
CA ASP A 4 13.42 25.46 8.02
C ASP A 4 14.18 24.69 6.93
N PRO A 5 15.47 24.94 6.77
CA PRO A 5 16.22 24.26 5.74
C PRO A 5 16.20 22.74 5.99
N VAL A 6 15.78 21.98 4.96
CA VAL A 6 15.76 20.51 5.01
C VAL A 6 17.18 20.03 5.39
N PRO A 7 17.34 19.14 6.39
CA PRO A 7 18.66 18.69 6.84
C PRO A 7 19.41 17.94 5.72
N PRO A 8 20.77 17.97 5.74
CA PRO A 8 21.54 17.16 4.81
C PRO A 8 21.32 15.66 5.06
N LEU A 9 21.44 14.87 4.00
CA LEU A 9 21.41 13.41 4.12
C LEU A 9 22.69 12.92 4.82
N ASP A 10 22.57 11.89 5.67
CA ASP A 10 23.73 11.18 6.17
C ASP A 10 24.44 10.42 5.02
N PRO A 11 25.71 9.99 5.16
CA PRO A 11 26.46 9.39 4.05
C PRO A 11 25.79 8.16 3.44
N LEU A 12 25.16 7.31 4.24
CA LEU A 12 24.46 6.11 3.75
C LEU A 12 23.16 6.49 3.05
N GLY A 13 22.38 7.39 3.65
CA GLY A 13 21.17 7.93 3.02
C GLY A 13 21.46 8.66 1.71
N ALA A 14 22.56 9.40 1.63
CA ALA A 14 22.99 10.06 0.38
C ALA A 14 23.31 9.03 -0.70
N ALA A 15 24.07 7.96 -0.37
CA ALA A 15 24.41 6.90 -1.32
C ALA A 15 23.16 6.11 -1.75
N TYR A 16 22.21 5.88 -0.84
CA TYR A 16 20.94 5.23 -1.11
C TYR A 16 20.08 6.07 -2.09
N VAL A 17 19.91 7.35 -1.80
CA VAL A 17 19.11 8.27 -2.62
C VAL A 17 19.74 8.47 -4.01
N ASP A 18 21.05 8.61 -4.08
CA ASP A 18 21.78 8.73 -5.36
C ASP A 18 21.63 7.47 -6.22
N LEU A 19 21.67 6.26 -5.62
CA LEU A 19 21.39 5.02 -6.33
C LEU A 19 19.94 4.95 -6.81
N ALA A 20 18.97 5.36 -5.97
CA ALA A 20 17.54 5.37 -6.33
C ALA A 20 17.26 6.28 -7.54
N PHE A 21 17.81 7.49 -7.57
CA PHE A 21 17.71 8.38 -8.74
C PHE A 21 18.38 7.78 -9.99
N ALA A 22 19.49 7.07 -9.82
CA ALA A 22 20.14 6.40 -10.94
C ALA A 22 19.29 5.23 -11.49
N VAL A 23 18.57 4.49 -10.63
CA VAL A 23 17.60 3.46 -11.04
C VAL A 23 16.41 4.08 -11.78
N GLU A 24 15.86 5.20 -11.26
CA GLU A 24 14.73 5.93 -11.88
C GLU A 24 14.98 6.27 -13.35
N ARG A 25 16.22 6.58 -13.72
CA ARG A 25 16.57 6.89 -15.12
C ARG A 25 16.42 5.70 -16.09
N HIS A 26 16.41 4.48 -15.56
CA HIS A 26 16.22 3.25 -16.33
C HIS A 26 14.82 2.63 -16.12
N ALA A 27 14.18 2.98 -15.03
CA ALA A 27 12.85 2.51 -14.64
C ALA A 27 11.98 3.70 -14.20
N PRO A 28 11.48 4.53 -15.11
CA PRO A 28 10.63 5.67 -14.78
C PRO A 28 9.42 5.25 -13.93
N GLY A 29 9.18 5.97 -12.83
CA GLY A 29 8.18 5.65 -11.83
C GLY A 29 8.68 4.73 -10.70
N PHE A 30 9.99 4.45 -10.63
CA PHE A 30 10.59 3.76 -9.49
C PHE A 30 10.57 4.64 -8.23
N ILE A 31 10.72 5.97 -8.38
CA ILE A 31 10.56 6.94 -7.30
C ILE A 31 9.13 7.46 -7.30
N ASP A 32 8.41 7.15 -6.22
CA ASP A 32 7.05 7.65 -5.98
C ASP A 32 7.05 9.06 -5.40
N GLY A 33 7.95 9.36 -4.49
CA GLY A 33 8.10 10.68 -3.87
C GLY A 33 9.51 10.97 -3.40
N TYR A 34 9.89 12.25 -3.44
CA TYR A 34 11.15 12.74 -2.87
C TYR A 34 10.95 14.10 -2.20
N PHE A 35 11.31 14.19 -0.95
CA PHE A 35 11.17 15.38 -0.10
C PHE A 35 12.46 15.73 0.68
N GLY A 36 13.59 15.16 0.25
CA GLY A 36 14.92 15.54 0.70
C GLY A 36 15.43 16.85 0.10
N PRO A 37 16.74 17.18 0.27
CA PRO A 37 17.31 18.44 -0.23
C PRO A 37 17.14 18.59 -1.75
N PRO A 38 16.57 19.70 -2.26
CA PRO A 38 16.40 19.91 -3.71
C PRO A 38 17.70 19.79 -4.51
N SER A 39 18.83 20.23 -3.93
CA SER A 39 20.15 20.15 -4.57
C SER A 39 20.60 18.71 -4.88
N VAL A 40 20.15 17.72 -4.08
CA VAL A 40 20.44 16.30 -4.34
C VAL A 40 19.69 15.83 -5.58
N ARG A 41 18.42 16.19 -5.72
CA ARG A 41 17.62 15.91 -6.93
C ARG A 41 18.26 16.57 -8.16
N GLU A 42 18.58 17.86 -8.08
CA GLU A 42 19.19 18.62 -9.17
C GLU A 42 20.51 17.99 -9.61
N ALA A 43 21.38 17.59 -8.67
CA ALA A 43 22.62 16.91 -8.95
C ALA A 43 22.40 15.54 -9.63
N ALA A 44 21.42 14.76 -9.14
CA ALA A 44 21.08 13.46 -9.72
C ALA A 44 20.50 13.58 -11.14
N GLU A 45 19.66 14.59 -11.40
CA GLU A 45 19.09 14.87 -12.73
C GLU A 45 20.15 15.36 -13.74
N ALA A 46 21.15 16.12 -13.26
CA ALA A 46 22.27 16.61 -14.08
C ALA A 46 23.34 15.53 -14.33
N ALA A 47 23.40 14.47 -13.54
CA ALA A 47 24.41 13.42 -13.67
C ALA A 47 24.23 12.63 -14.97
N PRO A 48 25.32 12.15 -15.61
CA PRO A 48 25.21 11.28 -16.79
C PRO A 48 24.55 9.96 -16.43
N THR A 49 23.79 9.38 -17.37
CA THR A 49 23.17 8.06 -17.17
C THR A 49 24.25 6.97 -17.13
N ALA A 50 24.42 6.33 -15.98
CA ALA A 50 25.36 5.22 -15.81
C ALA A 50 24.76 3.92 -16.39
N ALA A 51 25.62 3.02 -16.88
CA ALA A 51 25.15 1.71 -17.36
C ALA A 51 24.61 0.85 -16.21
N PRO A 52 23.61 -0.03 -16.42
CA PRO A 52 23.08 -0.91 -15.38
C PRO A 52 24.14 -1.75 -14.66
N ALA A 53 25.18 -2.21 -15.36
CA ALA A 53 26.30 -2.94 -14.77
C ALA A 53 27.13 -2.10 -13.77
N ASP A 54 27.28 -0.80 -14.04
CA ASP A 54 27.96 0.12 -13.11
C ASP A 54 27.09 0.37 -11.86
N LEU A 55 25.77 0.49 -12.06
CA LEU A 55 24.83 0.64 -10.97
C LEU A 55 24.73 -0.61 -10.10
N GLN A 56 24.90 -1.81 -10.67
CA GLN A 56 24.97 -3.06 -9.89
C GLN A 56 26.21 -3.04 -8.96
N ARG A 57 27.36 -2.54 -9.43
CA ARG A 57 28.53 -2.39 -8.54
C ARG A 57 28.24 -1.40 -7.41
N ARG A 58 27.64 -0.25 -7.73
CA ARG A 58 27.25 0.75 -6.71
C ARG A 58 26.27 0.17 -5.68
N ALA A 59 25.30 -0.67 -6.09
CA ALA A 59 24.42 -1.38 -5.18
C ALA A 59 25.18 -2.35 -4.26
N GLY A 60 26.22 -3.03 -4.78
CA GLY A 60 27.13 -3.86 -4.00
C GLY A 60 27.95 -3.05 -3.00
N ASP A 61 28.49 -1.91 -3.43
CA ASP A 61 29.25 -0.98 -2.57
C ASP A 61 28.37 -0.42 -1.44
N LEU A 62 27.14 -0.04 -1.76
CA LEU A 62 26.15 0.41 -0.76
C LEU A 62 25.87 -0.69 0.26
N THR A 63 25.67 -1.93 -0.19
CA THR A 63 25.44 -3.07 0.71
C THR A 63 26.64 -3.29 1.63
N ALA A 64 27.87 -3.25 1.11
CA ALA A 64 29.08 -3.37 1.90
C ALA A 64 29.24 -2.23 2.92
N ALA A 65 28.89 -1.00 2.53
CA ALA A 65 28.92 0.16 3.42
C ALA A 65 27.89 0.04 4.56
N ILE A 66 26.68 -0.46 4.26
CA ILE A 66 25.64 -0.74 5.27
C ILE A 66 26.13 -1.79 6.27
N ASP A 67 26.80 -2.86 5.79
CA ASP A 67 27.29 -3.94 6.64
C ASP A 67 28.43 -3.49 7.56
N ALA A 68 29.28 -2.59 7.09
CA ALA A 68 30.41 -2.06 7.84
C ALA A 68 30.04 -0.93 8.82
N ALA A 69 28.89 -0.29 8.64
CA ALA A 69 28.47 0.85 9.45
C ALA A 69 27.99 0.42 10.85
N ASP A 70 28.21 1.28 11.84
CA ASP A 70 27.64 1.10 13.18
C ASP A 70 26.19 1.63 13.19
N LEU A 71 25.25 0.73 12.97
CA LEU A 71 23.80 1.03 12.83
C LEU A 71 22.99 0.19 13.80
N PRO A 72 21.85 0.71 14.28
CA PRO A 72 20.82 -0.10 14.92
C PRO A 72 20.37 -1.24 13.97
N ASP A 73 20.13 -2.44 14.52
CA ASP A 73 19.82 -3.64 13.74
C ASP A 73 18.61 -3.45 12.80
N ALA A 74 17.56 -2.76 13.28
CA ALA A 74 16.37 -2.49 12.48
C ALA A 74 16.69 -1.60 11.25
N ARG A 75 17.49 -0.54 11.41
CA ARG A 75 17.91 0.32 10.30
C ARG A 75 18.82 -0.43 9.33
N ARG A 76 19.74 -1.25 9.84
CA ARG A 76 20.60 -2.11 9.01
C ARG A 76 19.77 -3.09 8.17
N ASP A 77 18.81 -3.80 8.79
CA ASP A 77 17.91 -4.72 8.07
C ASP A 77 17.11 -3.98 6.99
N PHE A 78 16.53 -2.83 7.33
CA PHE A 78 15.78 -2.01 6.37
C PHE A 78 16.65 -1.64 5.16
N LEU A 79 17.77 -0.96 5.37
CA LEU A 79 18.66 -0.52 4.27
C LEU A 79 19.16 -1.68 3.42
N ARG A 80 19.56 -2.82 4.03
CA ARG A 80 20.02 -4.00 3.28
C ARG A 80 18.95 -4.54 2.34
N ARG A 81 17.69 -4.65 2.81
CA ARG A 81 16.61 -5.20 2.01
C ARG A 81 16.19 -4.26 0.90
N GLN A 82 16.21 -2.97 1.15
CA GLN A 82 16.01 -1.96 0.12
C GLN A 82 17.12 -2.02 -0.94
N ALA A 83 18.38 -2.14 -0.53
CA ALA A 83 19.51 -2.30 -1.47
C ALA A 83 19.40 -3.59 -2.30
N VAL A 84 18.95 -4.70 -1.70
CA VAL A 84 18.68 -5.96 -2.43
C VAL A 84 17.60 -5.76 -3.51
N ALA A 85 16.52 -5.04 -3.20
CA ALA A 85 15.46 -4.74 -4.15
C ALA A 85 15.95 -3.87 -5.32
N MET A 86 16.73 -2.83 -5.03
CA MET A 86 17.38 -2.02 -6.07
C MET A 86 18.32 -2.85 -6.94
N ALA A 87 19.14 -3.72 -6.35
CA ALA A 87 20.04 -4.62 -7.08
C ALA A 87 19.25 -5.60 -7.98
N ALA A 88 18.13 -6.16 -7.50
CA ALA A 88 17.26 -7.04 -8.29
C ALA A 88 16.65 -6.29 -9.49
N THR A 89 16.20 -5.04 -9.28
CA THR A 89 15.71 -4.17 -10.35
C THR A 89 16.80 -3.94 -11.40
N LEU A 90 18.03 -3.65 -10.98
CA LEU A 90 19.15 -3.43 -11.89
C LEU A 90 19.57 -4.70 -12.65
N ARG A 91 19.54 -5.89 -12.02
CA ARG A 91 19.78 -7.18 -12.67
C ARG A 91 18.77 -7.40 -13.80
N ARG A 92 17.49 -7.13 -13.54
CA ARG A 92 16.43 -7.23 -14.54
C ARG A 92 16.62 -6.23 -15.69
N LEU A 93 16.97 -4.99 -15.38
CA LEU A 93 17.28 -3.96 -16.39
C LEU A 93 18.50 -4.30 -17.24
N ALA A 94 19.43 -5.06 -16.71
CA ALA A 94 20.56 -5.62 -17.46
C ALA A 94 20.19 -6.85 -18.31
N GLY A 95 18.93 -7.28 -18.32
CA GLY A 95 18.43 -8.40 -19.12
C GLY A 95 18.56 -9.76 -18.42
N GLU A 96 18.86 -9.83 -17.13
CA GLU A 96 18.88 -11.09 -16.39
C GLU A 96 17.46 -11.64 -16.23
N ALA A 97 17.28 -12.92 -16.57
CA ALA A 97 16.02 -13.62 -16.37
C ALA A 97 15.94 -14.11 -14.92
N ILE A 98 15.29 -13.34 -14.06
CA ILE A 98 15.00 -13.72 -12.68
C ILE A 98 13.68 -14.49 -12.66
N PRO A 99 13.62 -15.73 -12.09
CA PRO A 99 12.37 -16.45 -11.89
C PRO A 99 11.35 -15.59 -11.14
N TYR A 100 10.08 -15.62 -11.54
CA TYR A 100 9.08 -14.67 -11.04
C TYR A 100 8.91 -14.70 -9.53
N ARG A 101 8.87 -15.88 -8.90
CA ARG A 101 8.79 -15.99 -7.43
C ARG A 101 10.03 -15.43 -6.75
N GLU A 102 11.21 -15.63 -7.34
CA GLU A 102 12.45 -15.03 -6.83
C GLU A 102 12.43 -13.50 -6.98
N GLU A 103 11.92 -12.97 -8.10
CA GLU A 103 11.73 -11.53 -8.27
C GLU A 103 10.87 -10.94 -7.17
N VAL A 104 9.70 -11.53 -6.88
CA VAL A 104 8.82 -11.08 -5.79
C VAL A 104 9.56 -11.11 -4.44
N ARG A 105 10.30 -12.19 -4.16
CA ARG A 105 11.06 -12.32 -2.92
C ARG A 105 12.16 -11.26 -2.78
N LEU A 106 12.89 -11.00 -3.86
CA LEU A 106 13.98 -10.02 -3.86
C LEU A 106 13.46 -8.57 -3.75
N LEU A 107 12.36 -8.26 -4.43
CA LEU A 107 11.79 -6.92 -4.42
C LEU A 107 11.05 -6.60 -3.11
N TYR A 108 10.35 -7.58 -2.54
CA TYR A 108 9.37 -7.31 -1.48
C TYR A 108 9.64 -8.03 -0.17
N ASP A 109 10.70 -8.84 -0.07
CA ASP A 109 11.00 -9.60 1.16
C ASP A 109 9.82 -10.49 1.61
N ILE A 110 9.08 -11.06 0.66
CA ILE A 110 7.94 -11.98 0.88
C ILE A 110 8.04 -13.16 -0.07
N GLU A 111 7.37 -14.25 0.29
CA GLU A 111 7.20 -15.38 -0.63
C GLU A 111 5.96 -15.17 -1.52
N ALA A 112 6.10 -15.47 -2.82
CA ALA A 112 5.00 -15.44 -3.77
C ALA A 112 4.15 -16.70 -3.62
N GLU A 113 3.36 -16.77 -2.57
CA GLU A 113 2.51 -17.91 -2.26
C GLU A 113 1.18 -17.86 -3.05
N GLN A 114 0.75 -19.02 -3.52
CA GLN A 114 -0.58 -19.16 -4.10
C GLN A 114 -1.63 -19.25 -3.00
N THR A 115 -2.64 -18.39 -3.07
CA THR A 115 -3.82 -18.51 -2.21
C THR A 115 -4.66 -19.70 -2.66
N PRO A 116 -5.05 -20.64 -1.75
CA PRO A 116 -5.91 -21.75 -2.12
C PRO A 116 -7.24 -21.30 -2.71
N GLU A 117 -7.65 -21.84 -3.85
CA GLU A 117 -8.91 -21.47 -4.52
C GLU A 117 -10.14 -21.75 -3.65
N ALA A 118 -10.09 -22.76 -2.79
CA ALA A 118 -11.15 -23.05 -1.82
C ALA A 118 -11.49 -21.84 -0.92
N ARG A 119 -10.51 -20.94 -0.66
CA ARG A 119 -10.76 -19.69 0.06
C ARG A 119 -11.63 -18.72 -0.76
N PHE A 120 -11.37 -18.65 -2.06
CA PHE A 120 -12.18 -17.80 -2.95
C PHE A 120 -13.58 -18.38 -3.11
N GLU A 121 -13.70 -19.69 -3.25
CA GLU A 121 -15.00 -20.37 -3.35
C GLU A 121 -15.83 -20.18 -2.07
N ALA A 122 -15.22 -20.26 -0.89
CA ALA A 122 -15.88 -19.96 0.37
C ALA A 122 -16.36 -18.51 0.45
N ALA A 123 -15.52 -17.55 0.03
CA ALA A 123 -15.88 -16.13 0.00
C ALA A 123 -17.02 -15.85 -1.01
N ILE A 124 -17.01 -16.49 -2.16
CA ILE A 124 -18.09 -16.39 -3.18
C ILE A 124 -19.41 -16.97 -2.62
N ALA A 125 -19.36 -18.09 -1.91
CA ALA A 125 -20.53 -18.68 -1.28
C ALA A 125 -21.10 -17.75 -0.19
N GLU A 126 -20.26 -17.16 0.66
CA GLU A 126 -20.67 -16.18 1.66
C GLU A 126 -21.30 -14.93 1.01
N LEU A 127 -20.73 -14.45 -0.10
CA LEU A 127 -21.28 -13.34 -0.88
C LEU A 127 -22.63 -13.71 -1.49
N ASP A 128 -22.80 -14.94 -1.97
CA ASP A 128 -24.06 -15.43 -2.53
C ASP A 128 -25.20 -15.40 -1.50
N ASP A 129 -24.91 -15.77 -0.25
CA ASP A 129 -25.84 -15.73 0.88
C ASP A 129 -26.16 -14.30 1.33
N LEU A 130 -25.16 -13.40 1.34
CA LEU A 130 -25.29 -12.02 1.84
C LEU A 130 -25.95 -11.08 0.83
N LEU A 131 -25.71 -11.26 -0.48
CA LEU A 131 -26.21 -10.33 -1.50
C LEU A 131 -27.71 -10.52 -1.74
N PRO A 132 -28.48 -9.45 -1.94
CA PRO A 132 -29.90 -9.53 -2.29
C PRO A 132 -30.07 -10.00 -3.75
N GLY A 133 -31.26 -10.51 -4.06
CA GLY A 133 -31.66 -10.88 -5.42
C GLY A 133 -31.29 -12.31 -5.79
N ARG A 134 -31.35 -12.61 -7.09
CA ARG A 134 -31.04 -13.93 -7.70
C ARG A 134 -30.17 -13.71 -8.93
N GLY A 135 -29.42 -14.73 -9.30
CA GLY A 135 -28.52 -14.71 -10.47
C GLY A 135 -27.05 -14.72 -10.08
N PRO A 136 -26.14 -14.48 -11.03
CA PRO A 136 -24.68 -14.52 -10.81
C PRO A 136 -24.23 -13.55 -9.71
N VAL A 137 -23.37 -14.03 -8.82
CA VAL A 137 -22.88 -13.24 -7.66
C VAL A 137 -22.23 -11.94 -8.13
N GLY A 138 -21.44 -11.96 -9.20
CA GLY A 138 -20.79 -10.76 -9.75
C GLY A 138 -21.79 -9.68 -10.20
N GLU A 139 -22.89 -10.06 -10.87
CA GLU A 139 -23.93 -9.12 -11.29
C GLU A 139 -24.66 -8.51 -10.08
N ARG A 140 -25.01 -9.35 -9.10
CA ARG A 140 -25.64 -8.92 -7.85
C ARG A 140 -24.72 -7.99 -7.05
N MET A 141 -23.42 -8.24 -7.06
CA MET A 141 -22.43 -7.39 -6.43
C MET A 141 -22.35 -6.01 -7.09
N VAL A 142 -22.37 -5.93 -8.42
CA VAL A 142 -22.40 -4.66 -9.14
C VAL A 142 -23.69 -3.91 -8.79
N ALA A 143 -24.87 -4.55 -8.90
CA ALA A 143 -26.14 -3.96 -8.57
C ALA A 143 -26.25 -3.51 -7.09
N TRP A 144 -25.61 -4.27 -6.18
CA TRP A 144 -25.53 -3.89 -4.77
C TRP A 144 -24.68 -2.63 -4.57
N ARG A 145 -23.51 -2.53 -5.20
CA ARG A 145 -22.64 -1.36 -5.09
C ARG A 145 -23.24 -0.10 -5.69
N ASP A 146 -23.89 -0.23 -6.85
CA ASP A 146 -24.42 0.91 -7.62
C ASP A 146 -25.48 1.72 -6.85
N GLN A 147 -26.22 1.09 -5.94
CA GLN A 147 -27.18 1.80 -5.08
C GLN A 147 -26.54 2.76 -4.07
N PHE A 148 -25.23 2.65 -3.83
CA PHE A 148 -24.46 3.53 -2.94
C PHE A 148 -23.66 4.59 -3.69
N THR A 149 -23.88 4.74 -4.99
CA THR A 149 -23.19 5.74 -5.79
C THR A 149 -23.58 7.15 -5.37
N VAL A 150 -22.59 8.01 -5.20
CA VAL A 150 -22.76 9.43 -4.88
C VAL A 150 -22.11 10.31 -5.93
N THR A 151 -22.62 11.55 -6.04
CA THR A 151 -21.97 12.57 -6.88
C THR A 151 -20.66 13.06 -6.24
N PRO A 152 -19.77 13.75 -6.99
CA PRO A 152 -18.59 14.38 -6.41
C PRO A 152 -18.92 15.33 -5.25
N GLU A 153 -20.01 16.08 -5.31
CA GLU A 153 -20.49 16.95 -4.22
C GLU A 153 -20.96 16.12 -3.01
N GLY A 154 -21.61 14.98 -3.24
CA GLY A 154 -21.96 14.01 -2.19
C GLY A 154 -20.73 13.44 -1.53
N ALA A 155 -19.75 13.05 -2.32
CA ALA A 155 -18.45 12.57 -1.83
C ALA A 155 -17.70 13.65 -1.02
N ARG A 156 -17.74 14.92 -1.45
CA ARG A 156 -17.16 16.04 -0.69
C ARG A 156 -17.79 16.15 0.69
N ARG A 157 -19.12 16.13 0.80
CA ARG A 157 -19.80 16.16 2.10
C ARG A 157 -19.42 14.98 2.99
N LEU A 158 -19.19 13.79 2.40
CA LEU A 158 -18.73 12.62 3.15
C LEU A 158 -17.31 12.77 3.63
N ILE A 159 -16.39 13.30 2.82
CA ILE A 159 -15.02 13.63 3.22
C ILE A 159 -15.04 14.55 4.45
N ASP A 160 -15.88 15.59 4.42
CA ASP A 160 -15.98 16.59 5.48
C ASP A 160 -16.44 16.03 6.85
N VAL A 161 -17.15 14.88 6.85
CA VAL A 161 -17.59 14.21 8.10
C VAL A 161 -16.73 13.00 8.47
N ILE A 162 -16.17 12.28 7.49
CA ILE A 162 -15.38 11.07 7.73
C ILE A 162 -13.96 11.41 8.17
N VAL A 163 -13.28 12.32 7.47
CA VAL A 163 -11.85 12.63 7.71
C VAL A 163 -11.60 13.17 9.13
N PRO A 164 -12.40 14.10 9.68
CA PRO A 164 -12.21 14.55 11.06
C PRO A 164 -12.34 13.40 12.08
N GLU A 165 -13.24 12.45 11.89
CA GLU A 165 -13.40 11.30 12.79
C GLU A 165 -12.24 10.32 12.66
N LEU A 166 -11.79 10.00 11.44
CA LEU A 166 -10.61 9.17 11.22
C LEU A 166 -9.37 9.79 11.87
N ARG A 167 -9.15 11.10 11.68
CA ARG A 167 -8.04 11.84 12.28
C ARG A 167 -8.09 11.78 13.81
N ARG A 168 -9.25 12.08 14.40
CA ARG A 168 -9.46 12.02 15.86
C ARG A 168 -9.16 10.63 16.43
N ARG A 169 -9.60 9.58 15.74
CA ARG A 169 -9.33 8.19 16.15
C ARG A 169 -7.86 7.83 15.99
N THR A 170 -7.20 8.30 14.95
CA THR A 170 -5.76 8.11 14.74
C THR A 170 -4.95 8.71 15.89
N GLU A 171 -5.33 9.88 16.40
CA GLU A 171 -4.70 10.52 17.56
C GLU A 171 -4.79 9.68 18.85
N THR A 172 -5.70 8.71 18.92
CA THR A 172 -5.72 7.73 20.05
C THR A 172 -4.65 6.65 19.93
N ILE A 173 -4.07 6.48 18.73
CA ILE A 173 -3.00 5.51 18.45
C ILE A 173 -1.64 6.19 18.54
N VAL A 174 -1.50 7.35 17.89
CA VAL A 174 -0.24 8.08 17.76
C VAL A 174 -0.51 9.59 17.70
N PRO A 175 0.29 10.42 18.38
CA PRO A 175 0.19 11.87 18.19
C PRO A 175 0.60 12.25 16.77
N LEU A 176 -0.21 13.10 16.14
CA LEU A 176 0.07 13.62 14.81
C LEU A 176 0.91 14.90 14.89
N PRO A 177 1.77 15.18 13.89
CA PRO A 177 2.46 16.48 13.80
C PRO A 177 1.45 17.64 13.78
N ALA A 178 1.76 18.73 14.49
CA ALA A 178 0.81 19.84 14.67
C ALA A 178 0.42 20.57 13.37
N ASP A 179 1.28 20.52 12.36
CA ASP A 179 1.14 21.20 11.07
C ASP A 179 0.77 20.23 9.92
N GLU A 180 0.48 18.95 10.25
CA GLU A 180 0.09 17.99 9.23
C GLU A 180 -1.23 18.39 8.55
N ALA A 181 -1.34 18.09 7.25
CA ALA A 181 -2.55 18.35 6.49
C ALA A 181 -2.70 17.46 5.26
N VAL A 182 -3.94 17.06 5.00
CA VAL A 182 -4.32 16.36 3.78
C VAL A 182 -5.28 17.22 2.96
N GLU A 183 -4.92 17.45 1.69
CA GLU A 183 -5.82 18.05 0.72
C GLU A 183 -6.48 16.96 -0.11
N PHE A 184 -7.82 16.99 -0.25
CA PHE A 184 -8.57 16.06 -1.10
C PHE A 184 -9.00 16.75 -2.40
N ARG A 185 -8.63 16.15 -3.55
CA ARG A 185 -8.99 16.64 -4.87
C ARG A 185 -9.74 15.58 -5.67
N PHE A 186 -10.71 16.03 -6.45
CA PHE A 186 -11.32 15.21 -7.49
C PHE A 186 -10.59 15.42 -8.80
N VAL A 187 -10.26 14.30 -9.46
CA VAL A 187 -9.54 14.28 -10.75
C VAL A 187 -10.25 13.37 -11.73
N SER A 188 -9.93 13.51 -13.01
CA SER A 188 -10.35 12.62 -14.08
C SER A 188 -9.15 12.21 -14.92
N ASP A 189 -9.36 11.22 -15.79
CA ASP A 189 -8.35 10.72 -16.72
C ASP A 189 -7.09 10.19 -15.98
N ARG A 190 -7.37 9.33 -14.96
CA ARG A 190 -6.34 8.70 -14.14
C ARG A 190 -6.51 7.18 -14.12
N PRO A 191 -5.40 6.39 -14.05
CA PRO A 191 -5.48 4.93 -13.99
C PRO A 191 -5.91 4.39 -12.62
N TRP A 192 -5.84 5.20 -11.54
CA TRP A 192 -6.19 4.84 -10.17
C TRP A 192 -7.59 5.31 -9.77
N SER A 193 -8.15 4.74 -8.72
CA SER A 193 -9.41 5.19 -8.09
C SER A 193 -9.17 6.23 -6.99
N GLY A 194 -8.09 6.07 -6.22
CA GLY A 194 -7.56 7.01 -5.23
C GLY A 194 -6.05 6.93 -5.24
N TYR A 195 -5.37 8.00 -4.85
CA TYR A 195 -3.91 8.05 -4.76
C TYR A 195 -3.46 9.13 -3.79
N ASN A 196 -2.49 8.80 -2.94
CA ASN A 196 -1.86 9.75 -2.02
C ASN A 196 -0.53 10.24 -2.61
N TRP A 197 -0.43 11.51 -2.85
CA TRP A 197 0.82 12.22 -3.14
C TRP A 197 1.35 12.80 -1.84
N TYR A 198 2.36 12.16 -1.24
CA TYR A 198 3.05 12.75 -0.11
C TYR A 198 4.02 13.83 -0.61
N LEU A 199 3.89 15.05 -0.06
CA LEU A 199 4.58 16.24 -0.55
C LEU A 199 5.75 16.66 0.33
N GLY A 200 6.01 15.92 1.41
CA GLY A 200 6.92 16.33 2.47
C GLY A 200 6.30 17.38 3.42
N ASN A 201 7.02 17.73 4.47
CA ASN A 201 6.57 18.68 5.49
C ASN A 201 5.20 18.32 6.07
N ASN A 202 4.98 17.06 6.38
CA ASN A 202 3.74 16.51 6.94
C ASN A 202 2.48 16.77 6.07
N ARG A 203 2.62 16.91 4.75
CA ARG A 203 1.51 17.25 3.86
C ARG A 203 1.29 16.20 2.78
N SER A 204 0.03 15.89 2.53
CA SER A 204 -0.39 15.05 1.41
C SER A 204 -1.46 15.72 0.56
N ARG A 205 -1.51 15.31 -0.70
CA ARG A 205 -2.65 15.52 -1.59
C ARG A 205 -3.21 14.18 -1.99
N VAL A 206 -4.45 13.92 -1.60
CA VAL A 206 -5.19 12.72 -1.99
C VAL A 206 -6.08 13.04 -3.19
N GLU A 207 -5.88 12.33 -4.27
CA GLU A 207 -6.67 12.44 -5.50
C GLU A 207 -7.70 11.31 -5.56
N LEU A 208 -8.95 11.65 -5.86
CA LEU A 208 -10.07 10.73 -6.07
C LEU A 208 -10.52 10.82 -7.52
N ASN A 209 -10.45 9.70 -8.25
CA ASN A 209 -10.84 9.66 -9.67
C ASN A 209 -12.36 9.60 -9.80
N THR A 210 -12.92 10.54 -10.56
CA THR A 210 -14.37 10.68 -10.82
C THR A 210 -14.83 10.00 -12.11
N ASP A 211 -13.93 9.42 -12.90
CA ASP A 211 -14.32 8.62 -14.08
C ASP A 211 -14.99 7.30 -13.67
N LEU A 212 -14.75 6.87 -12.44
CA LEU A 212 -15.38 5.71 -11.84
C LEU A 212 -16.46 6.13 -10.84
N PRO A 213 -17.56 5.34 -10.69
CA PRO A 213 -18.56 5.60 -9.66
C PRO A 213 -17.93 5.67 -8.27
N ILE A 214 -18.20 6.76 -7.54
CA ILE A 214 -17.79 6.88 -6.14
C ILE A 214 -18.89 6.26 -5.28
N HIS A 215 -18.56 5.25 -4.49
CA HIS A 215 -19.49 4.57 -3.61
C HIS A 215 -19.31 5.05 -2.17
N ALA A 216 -20.33 5.62 -1.57
CA ALA A 216 -20.31 6.16 -0.21
C ALA A 216 -19.81 5.14 0.83
N THR A 217 -20.19 3.86 0.67
CA THR A 217 -19.81 2.76 1.55
C THR A 217 -18.30 2.41 1.49
N ARG A 218 -17.61 2.81 0.41
CA ARG A 218 -16.17 2.59 0.25
C ARG A 218 -15.32 3.78 0.72
N LEU A 219 -15.95 4.96 0.94
CA LEU A 219 -15.18 6.16 1.26
C LEU A 219 -14.49 6.09 2.62
N THR A 220 -15.10 5.47 3.64
CA THR A 220 -14.44 5.33 4.96
C THR A 220 -13.13 4.52 4.83
N ASP A 221 -13.19 3.37 4.16
CA ASP A 221 -12.03 2.52 3.89
C ASP A 221 -10.98 3.26 3.04
N LEU A 222 -11.40 3.91 1.94
CA LEU A 222 -10.50 4.65 1.05
C LEU A 222 -9.83 5.84 1.76
N LEU A 223 -10.59 6.62 2.53
CA LEU A 223 -10.05 7.78 3.25
C LEU A 223 -9.17 7.35 4.43
N ALA A 224 -9.43 6.19 5.03
CA ALA A 224 -8.53 5.59 6.01
C ALA A 224 -7.24 5.12 5.35
N HIS A 225 -7.31 4.47 4.19
CA HIS A 225 -6.18 3.98 3.41
C HIS A 225 -5.26 5.12 2.96
N GLU A 226 -5.81 6.15 2.29
CA GLU A 226 -5.02 7.25 1.74
C GLU A 226 -4.64 8.31 2.80
N GLY A 227 -5.45 8.44 3.85
CA GLY A 227 -5.32 9.49 4.87
C GLY A 227 -4.95 8.97 6.24
N TYR A 228 -5.95 8.81 7.12
CA TYR A 228 -5.80 8.57 8.55
C TYR A 228 -6.40 7.22 8.97
N PRO A 229 -5.62 6.27 9.49
CA PRO A 229 -4.18 6.26 9.77
C PRO A 229 -3.28 5.65 8.68
N GLY A 230 -3.70 5.65 7.41
CA GLY A 230 -2.98 5.03 6.30
C GLY A 230 -1.77 5.84 5.80
N HIS A 231 -1.61 5.91 4.47
CA HIS A 231 -0.41 6.44 3.81
C HIS A 231 0.02 7.84 4.28
N HIS A 232 -0.93 8.80 4.39
CA HIS A 232 -0.57 10.13 4.89
C HIS A 232 0.06 10.08 6.28
N THR A 233 -0.60 9.39 7.20
CA THR A 233 -0.13 9.28 8.60
C THR A 233 1.23 8.60 8.67
N GLU A 234 1.40 7.48 7.94
CA GLU A 234 2.65 6.75 7.86
C GLU A 234 3.79 7.65 7.36
N HIS A 235 3.59 8.30 6.22
CA HIS A 235 4.63 9.11 5.60
C HIS A 235 4.99 10.33 6.46
N ALA A 236 4.00 11.02 7.04
CA ALA A 236 4.24 12.17 7.93
C ALA A 236 5.04 11.78 9.18
N LEU A 237 4.78 10.59 9.74
CA LEU A 237 5.51 10.12 10.91
C LEU A 237 6.90 9.58 10.57
N LYS A 238 7.05 8.86 9.46
CA LYS A 238 8.34 8.34 9.01
C LYS A 238 9.28 9.43 8.48
N GLU A 239 8.76 10.51 7.89
CA GLU A 239 9.56 11.69 7.56
C GLU A 239 10.33 12.22 8.79
N ARG A 240 9.79 12.07 10.01
CA ARG A 240 10.48 12.44 11.25
C ARG A 240 11.79 11.67 11.45
N LEU A 241 11.87 10.43 10.97
CA LEU A 241 13.13 9.66 11.02
C LEU A 241 14.24 10.34 10.21
N TYR A 242 13.87 10.99 9.10
CA TYR A 242 14.80 11.81 8.33
C TYR A 242 15.06 13.15 9.03
N LEU A 243 14.02 13.91 9.37
CA LEU A 243 14.16 15.28 9.89
C LEU A 243 14.85 15.32 11.27
N ASP A 244 14.51 14.38 12.17
CA ASP A 244 15.01 14.37 13.55
C ASP A 244 16.27 13.54 13.75
N HIS A 245 16.47 12.47 12.92
CA HIS A 245 17.53 11.51 13.08
C HIS A 245 18.48 11.40 11.89
N GLY A 246 18.31 12.23 10.84
CA GLY A 246 19.17 12.27 9.67
C GLY A 246 19.14 11.01 8.81
N ARG A 247 18.11 10.16 8.94
CA ARG A 247 17.97 8.92 8.15
C ARG A 247 17.58 9.27 6.71
N GLY A 248 18.56 9.54 5.87
CA GLY A 248 18.37 10.04 4.51
C GLY A 248 17.52 9.13 3.62
N GLU A 249 17.52 7.81 3.86
CA GLU A 249 16.66 6.85 3.17
C GLU A 249 15.15 7.11 3.37
N GLN A 250 14.78 7.83 4.43
CA GLN A 250 13.39 8.20 4.71
C GLN A 250 12.98 9.55 4.10
N SER A 251 13.81 10.11 3.21
CA SER A 251 13.49 11.30 2.40
C SER A 251 12.94 10.97 1.00
N ILE A 252 12.81 9.69 0.68
CA ILE A 252 12.41 9.19 -0.63
C ILE A 252 11.49 7.98 -0.49
N LEU A 253 10.45 7.92 -1.30
CA LEU A 253 9.55 6.78 -1.40
C LEU A 253 9.84 6.03 -2.71
N LEU A 254 10.05 4.73 -2.62
CA LEU A 254 10.39 3.89 -3.77
C LEU A 254 9.31 2.83 -4.02
N ILE A 255 8.95 2.66 -5.28
CA ILE A 255 8.17 1.52 -5.75
C ILE A 255 9.08 0.28 -5.87
N ASN A 256 8.51 -0.91 -5.76
CA ASN A 256 9.22 -2.19 -5.87
C ASN A 256 10.31 -2.40 -4.82
N THR A 257 9.97 -2.08 -3.57
CA THR A 257 10.80 -2.32 -2.40
C THR A 257 10.01 -2.97 -1.26
N PRO A 258 10.67 -3.58 -0.26
CA PRO A 258 9.98 -4.18 0.89
C PRO A 258 9.12 -3.20 1.69
N GLU A 259 9.43 -1.91 1.65
CA GLU A 259 8.63 -0.86 2.28
C GLU A 259 7.20 -0.82 1.74
N CYS A 260 7.01 -1.06 0.43
CA CYS A 260 5.68 -1.10 -0.17
C CYS A 260 4.75 -2.15 0.47
N VAL A 261 5.29 -3.31 0.90
CA VAL A 261 4.51 -4.35 1.57
C VAL A 261 4.00 -3.87 2.92
N VAL A 262 4.85 -3.16 3.66
CA VAL A 262 4.49 -2.61 4.98
C VAL A 262 3.51 -1.47 4.82
N SER A 263 3.77 -0.55 3.92
CA SER A 263 2.92 0.62 3.65
C SER A 263 1.52 0.21 3.18
N GLU A 264 1.42 -0.69 2.20
CA GLU A 264 0.14 -1.24 1.75
C GLU A 264 -0.56 -2.08 2.84
N GLY A 265 0.22 -2.76 3.66
CA GLY A 265 -0.29 -3.49 4.83
C GLY A 265 -0.92 -2.55 5.86
N ILE A 266 -0.26 -1.43 6.19
CA ILE A 266 -0.79 -0.36 7.06
C ILE A 266 -2.08 0.20 6.47
N ALA A 267 -2.03 0.65 5.22
CA ALA A 267 -3.14 1.30 4.54
C ALA A 267 -4.37 0.39 4.42
N THR A 268 -4.18 -0.89 4.07
CA THR A 268 -5.29 -1.86 3.94
C THR A 268 -5.86 -2.33 5.28
N LEU A 269 -5.22 -2.06 6.41
CA LEU A 269 -5.67 -2.32 7.77
C LEU A 269 -6.12 -1.05 8.50
N ALA A 270 -6.02 0.12 7.87
CA ALA A 270 -6.24 1.42 8.49
C ALA A 270 -7.64 1.57 9.10
N GLU A 271 -8.71 1.21 8.37
CA GLU A 271 -10.08 1.26 8.89
C GLU A 271 -10.24 0.36 10.14
N GLU A 272 -9.68 -0.87 10.10
CA GLU A 272 -9.74 -1.82 11.21
C GLU A 272 -8.85 -1.44 12.40
N ALA A 273 -7.86 -0.56 12.19
CA ALA A 273 -7.02 -0.06 13.27
C ALA A 273 -7.73 0.99 14.12
N VAL A 274 -8.65 1.76 13.54
CA VAL A 274 -9.37 2.86 14.20
C VAL A 274 -10.81 2.53 14.56
N PHE A 275 -11.42 1.51 13.97
CA PHE A 275 -12.77 1.07 14.29
C PHE A 275 -12.79 -0.42 14.67
N ASN A 276 -13.42 -0.77 15.76
CA ASN A 276 -13.91 -2.13 15.93
C ASN A 276 -15.19 -2.36 15.08
N PRO A 277 -15.61 -3.60 14.84
CA PRO A 277 -16.75 -3.87 13.95
C PRO A 277 -18.07 -3.22 14.39
N GLY A 278 -18.35 -3.11 15.69
CA GLY A 278 -19.55 -2.44 16.23
C GLY A 278 -19.48 -0.94 16.00
N GLU A 279 -18.37 -0.30 16.36
CA GLU A 279 -18.16 1.15 16.13
C GLU A 279 -18.27 1.53 14.66
N LEU A 280 -17.80 0.68 13.75
CA LEU A 280 -17.91 0.95 12.31
C LEU A 280 -19.38 0.91 11.85
N VAL A 281 -20.18 -0.06 12.37
CA VAL A 281 -21.63 -0.12 12.12
C VAL A 281 -22.31 1.14 12.62
N ASP A 282 -22.03 1.56 13.86
CA ASP A 282 -22.62 2.74 14.47
C ASP A 282 -22.24 4.01 13.69
N PHE A 283 -20.96 4.16 13.36
CA PHE A 283 -20.48 5.32 12.59
C PHE A 283 -21.13 5.40 11.19
N ARG A 284 -21.25 4.28 10.50
CA ARG A 284 -21.92 4.25 9.20
C ARG A 284 -23.42 4.55 9.33
N SER A 285 -24.09 4.00 10.35
CA SER A 285 -25.52 4.22 10.59
C SER A 285 -25.85 5.67 10.97
N GLU A 286 -25.04 6.25 11.85
CA GLU A 286 -25.33 7.54 12.47
C GLU A 286 -24.74 8.73 11.69
N VAL A 287 -23.67 8.52 10.94
CA VAL A 287 -22.94 9.60 10.27
C VAL A 287 -22.93 9.43 8.75
N VAL A 288 -22.39 8.30 8.23
CA VAL A 288 -22.13 8.16 6.79
C VAL A 288 -23.43 8.05 6.00
N TYR A 289 -24.34 7.17 6.41
CA TYR A 289 -25.61 6.97 5.70
C TYR A 289 -26.49 8.22 5.70
N PRO A 290 -26.71 8.91 6.83
CA PRO A 290 -27.46 10.17 6.83
C PRO A 290 -26.80 11.26 5.96
N ALA A 291 -25.48 11.43 6.03
CA ALA A 291 -24.74 12.43 5.26
C ALA A 291 -24.80 12.14 3.74
N ALA A 292 -24.88 10.88 3.36
CA ALA A 292 -25.02 10.45 1.97
C ALA A 292 -26.48 10.43 1.48
N GLY A 293 -27.48 10.61 2.38
CA GLY A 293 -28.90 10.42 2.07
C GLY A 293 -29.25 8.97 1.75
N LEU A 294 -28.52 8.02 2.31
CA LEU A 294 -28.71 6.58 2.12
C LEU A 294 -29.65 6.01 3.17
N SER A 295 -30.32 4.94 2.79
CA SER A 295 -31.07 4.06 3.69
C SER A 295 -30.60 2.62 3.47
N GLY A 296 -30.62 1.78 4.50
CA GLY A 296 -30.21 0.38 4.37
C GLY A 296 -29.69 -0.21 5.66
N ASP A 297 -28.94 -1.28 5.53
CA ASP A 297 -28.36 -2.05 6.63
C ASP A 297 -26.82 -1.97 6.59
N PRO A 298 -26.19 -1.07 7.35
CA PRO A 298 -24.74 -0.96 7.41
C PRO A 298 -24.04 -2.24 7.91
N ALA A 299 -24.69 -3.02 8.77
CA ALA A 299 -24.10 -4.27 9.25
C ALA A 299 -23.97 -5.30 8.12
N ARG A 300 -25.00 -5.41 7.28
CA ARG A 300 -24.97 -6.26 6.09
C ARG A 300 -23.94 -5.76 5.07
N GLU A 301 -23.87 -4.45 4.86
CA GLU A 301 -22.90 -3.83 3.95
C GLU A 301 -21.46 -4.16 4.40
N ILE A 302 -21.15 -4.02 5.70
CA ILE A 302 -19.85 -4.36 6.28
C ILE A 302 -19.56 -5.87 6.14
N ALA A 303 -20.57 -6.73 6.35
CA ALA A 303 -20.44 -8.18 6.16
C ALA A 303 -20.08 -8.53 4.70
N ILE A 304 -20.76 -7.91 3.72
CA ILE A 304 -20.45 -8.07 2.30
C ILE A 304 -19.01 -7.59 2.00
N GLY A 305 -18.59 -6.44 2.53
CA GLY A 305 -17.22 -5.94 2.39
C GLY A 305 -16.19 -6.90 2.99
N ARG A 306 -16.50 -7.53 4.14
CA ARG A 306 -15.64 -8.55 4.76
C ARG A 306 -15.53 -9.79 3.89
N ALA A 307 -16.62 -10.32 3.38
CA ALA A 307 -16.62 -11.47 2.48
C ALA A 307 -15.81 -11.18 1.20
N GLN A 308 -15.94 -9.97 0.63
CA GLN A 308 -15.11 -9.54 -0.52
C GLN A 308 -13.61 -9.57 -0.22
N ARG A 309 -13.18 -9.26 1.02
CA ARG A 309 -11.77 -9.37 1.40
C ARG A 309 -11.25 -10.81 1.34
N GLY A 310 -12.12 -11.81 1.40
CA GLY A 310 -11.76 -13.21 1.15
C GLY A 310 -11.23 -13.47 -0.26
N LEU A 311 -11.54 -12.60 -1.22
CA LEU A 311 -11.07 -12.64 -2.61
C LEU A 311 -9.70 -11.94 -2.80
N LYS A 312 -9.13 -11.32 -1.77
CA LYS A 312 -7.75 -10.79 -1.83
C LYS A 312 -6.80 -11.96 -2.15
N GLY A 313 -5.93 -11.76 -3.11
CA GLY A 313 -5.02 -12.79 -3.63
C GLY A 313 -5.40 -13.35 -5.00
N VAL A 314 -6.59 -13.08 -5.52
CA VAL A 314 -7.00 -13.50 -6.88
C VAL A 314 -6.03 -12.96 -7.93
N ASP A 315 -5.65 -11.68 -7.83
CA ASP A 315 -4.71 -11.05 -8.76
C ASP A 315 -3.29 -11.62 -8.64
N ALA A 316 -2.85 -11.92 -7.41
CA ALA A 316 -1.56 -12.57 -7.19
C ALA A 316 -1.52 -13.98 -7.77
N ASN A 317 -2.61 -14.76 -7.62
CA ASN A 317 -2.72 -16.06 -8.27
C ASN A 317 -2.73 -15.92 -9.79
N ALA A 318 -3.45 -14.93 -10.34
CA ALA A 318 -3.44 -14.64 -11.78
C ALA A 318 -2.04 -14.29 -12.29
N ALA A 319 -1.28 -13.51 -11.51
CA ALA A 319 0.12 -13.21 -11.83
C ALA A 319 1.02 -14.45 -11.80
N LEU A 320 0.82 -15.37 -10.84
CA LEU A 320 1.51 -16.68 -10.81
C LEU A 320 1.14 -17.55 -12.01
N LEU A 321 -0.14 -17.58 -12.39
CA LEU A 321 -0.56 -18.31 -13.60
C LEU A 321 0.14 -17.78 -14.84
N LEU A 322 0.22 -16.45 -14.99
CA LEU A 322 0.84 -15.81 -16.14
C LEU A 322 2.36 -15.96 -16.16
N HIS A 323 3.05 -15.57 -15.09
CA HIS A 323 4.50 -15.38 -15.08
C HIS A 323 5.30 -16.56 -14.57
N ASP A 324 4.71 -17.40 -13.71
CA ASP A 324 5.37 -18.57 -13.13
C ASP A 324 4.96 -19.86 -13.88
N ALA A 325 3.65 -20.05 -14.10
CA ALA A 325 3.13 -21.23 -14.79
C ALA A 325 3.04 -21.08 -16.33
N GLY A 326 3.31 -19.89 -16.88
CA GLY A 326 3.31 -19.62 -18.32
C GLY A 326 1.96 -19.80 -19.00
N ARG A 327 0.85 -19.56 -18.28
CA ARG A 327 -0.50 -19.69 -18.84
C ARG A 327 -0.83 -18.58 -19.82
N GLY A 328 -1.69 -18.90 -20.80
CA GLY A 328 -2.13 -17.94 -21.81
C GLY A 328 -3.11 -16.90 -21.26
N ASP A 329 -3.25 -15.79 -21.98
CA ASP A 329 -4.10 -14.67 -21.62
C ASP A 329 -5.55 -15.05 -21.34
N ASP A 330 -6.13 -15.83 -22.23
CA ASP A 330 -7.55 -16.20 -22.12
C ASP A 330 -7.80 -17.08 -20.87
N GLU A 331 -6.84 -17.90 -20.47
CA GLU A 331 -6.90 -18.71 -19.25
C GLU A 331 -6.82 -17.80 -18.00
N VAL A 332 -5.91 -16.82 -18.00
CA VAL A 332 -5.79 -15.84 -16.90
C VAL A 332 -7.02 -14.93 -16.82
N VAL A 333 -7.56 -14.50 -17.96
CA VAL A 333 -8.80 -13.72 -18.01
C VAL A 333 -9.98 -14.54 -17.48
N ALA A 334 -10.11 -15.81 -17.85
CA ALA A 334 -11.14 -16.69 -17.32
C ALA A 334 -11.03 -16.85 -15.79
N TYR A 335 -9.81 -16.97 -15.28
CA TYR A 335 -9.52 -17.04 -13.85
C TYR A 335 -9.95 -15.74 -13.11
N LEU A 336 -9.55 -14.58 -13.61
CA LEU A 336 -9.93 -13.26 -13.07
C LEU A 336 -11.45 -13.04 -13.13
N THR A 337 -12.11 -13.46 -14.21
CA THR A 337 -13.57 -13.36 -14.34
C THR A 337 -14.27 -14.23 -13.28
N ARG A 338 -13.82 -15.49 -13.13
CA ARG A 338 -14.42 -16.43 -12.19
C ARG A 338 -14.29 -15.97 -10.74
N TYR A 339 -13.05 -15.78 -10.29
CA TYR A 339 -12.74 -15.52 -8.87
C TYR A 339 -12.75 -14.04 -8.51
N GLY A 340 -12.49 -13.14 -9.47
CA GLY A 340 -12.60 -11.70 -9.28
C GLY A 340 -14.03 -11.16 -9.34
N LEU A 341 -14.99 -12.01 -9.75
CA LEU A 341 -16.42 -11.64 -9.92
C LEU A 341 -16.59 -10.43 -10.86
N GLU A 342 -15.80 -10.37 -11.91
CA GLU A 342 -15.73 -9.23 -12.83
C GLU A 342 -16.17 -9.62 -14.26
N SER A 343 -16.52 -8.59 -15.04
CA SER A 343 -16.72 -8.79 -16.47
C SER A 343 -15.40 -9.11 -17.18
N GLU A 344 -15.46 -9.83 -18.31
CA GLU A 344 -14.30 -10.11 -19.13
C GLU A 344 -13.50 -8.84 -19.51
N ALA A 345 -14.20 -7.75 -19.82
CA ALA A 345 -13.55 -6.47 -20.15
C ALA A 345 -12.69 -5.93 -18.99
N ARG A 346 -13.17 -6.03 -17.75
CA ARG A 346 -12.42 -5.67 -16.55
C ARG A 346 -11.28 -6.62 -16.28
N ALA A 347 -11.50 -7.92 -16.42
CA ALA A 347 -10.45 -8.93 -16.29
C ALA A 347 -9.29 -8.69 -17.29
N ARG A 348 -9.61 -8.36 -18.55
CA ARG A 348 -8.59 -7.96 -19.55
C ARG A 348 -7.89 -6.67 -19.18
N HIS A 349 -8.56 -5.72 -18.55
CA HIS A 349 -7.92 -4.50 -18.03
C HIS A 349 -6.92 -4.83 -16.90
N ARG A 350 -7.31 -5.67 -15.94
CA ARG A 350 -6.42 -6.14 -14.86
C ARG A 350 -5.22 -6.91 -15.37
N LEU A 351 -5.42 -7.75 -16.41
CA LEU A 351 -4.31 -8.46 -17.04
C LEU A 351 -3.23 -7.52 -17.58
N ARG A 352 -3.59 -6.32 -18.10
CA ARG A 352 -2.59 -5.33 -18.53
C ARG A 352 -1.72 -4.85 -17.38
N PHE A 353 -2.32 -4.60 -16.21
CA PHE A 353 -1.58 -4.23 -15.00
C PHE A 353 -0.66 -5.37 -14.53
N ILE A 354 -1.16 -6.60 -14.51
CA ILE A 354 -0.39 -7.79 -14.13
C ILE A 354 0.79 -8.03 -15.09
N ARG A 355 0.68 -7.62 -16.35
CA ARG A 355 1.75 -7.75 -17.36
C ARG A 355 2.81 -6.66 -17.29
N ASP A 356 2.47 -5.52 -16.76
CA ASP A 356 3.33 -4.36 -16.78
C ASP A 356 4.65 -4.64 -16.04
N PRO A 357 5.82 -4.38 -16.64
CA PRO A 357 7.11 -4.70 -16.02
C PRO A 357 7.36 -4.01 -14.67
N LEU A 358 6.79 -2.84 -14.43
CA LEU A 358 6.90 -2.13 -13.15
C LEU A 358 5.94 -2.73 -12.10
N TRP A 359 4.71 -3.09 -12.51
CA TRP A 359 3.63 -3.43 -11.60
C TRP A 359 3.41 -4.93 -11.40
N ARG A 360 3.96 -5.80 -12.29
CA ARG A 360 3.67 -7.24 -12.27
C ARG A 360 3.91 -7.92 -10.93
N ALA A 361 4.96 -7.54 -10.22
CA ALA A 361 5.28 -8.08 -8.91
C ALA A 361 4.63 -7.28 -7.77
N TYR A 362 4.29 -6.00 -7.98
CA TYR A 362 3.67 -5.11 -6.99
C TYR A 362 2.31 -5.63 -6.50
N ILE A 363 1.61 -6.38 -7.34
CA ILE A 363 0.29 -6.95 -7.02
C ILE A 363 0.29 -7.79 -5.73
N PHE A 364 1.44 -8.33 -5.33
CA PHE A 364 1.58 -9.10 -4.10
C PHE A 364 1.52 -8.23 -2.84
N THR A 365 1.87 -6.94 -2.89
CA THR A 365 1.98 -6.07 -1.72
C THR A 365 0.66 -5.96 -0.97
N TYR A 366 -0.45 -5.81 -1.69
CA TYR A 366 -1.78 -5.61 -1.13
C TYR A 366 -2.26 -6.73 -0.21
N HIS A 367 -2.19 -7.99 -0.69
CA HIS A 367 -2.69 -9.11 0.11
C HIS A 367 -1.64 -9.66 1.08
N ALA A 368 -0.35 -9.65 0.70
CA ALA A 368 0.72 -10.12 1.56
C ALA A 368 0.96 -9.17 2.73
N GLY A 369 0.94 -7.85 2.50
CA GLY A 369 1.03 -6.83 3.54
C GLY A 369 -0.13 -6.95 4.53
N HIS A 370 -1.37 -6.93 4.02
CA HIS A 370 -2.56 -7.14 4.86
C HIS A 370 -2.48 -8.45 5.66
N GLY A 371 -2.09 -9.56 5.03
CA GLY A 371 -2.01 -10.87 5.69
C GLY A 371 -0.92 -10.93 6.76
N LEU A 372 0.28 -10.41 6.47
CA LEU A 372 1.41 -10.43 7.40
C LEU A 372 1.14 -9.53 8.61
N LEU A 373 0.83 -8.25 8.37
CA LEU A 373 0.60 -7.29 9.44
C LEU A 373 -0.67 -7.61 10.23
N GLY A 374 -1.73 -8.06 9.55
CA GLY A 374 -2.97 -8.47 10.20
C GLY A 374 -2.76 -9.62 11.20
N ARG A 375 -1.96 -10.65 10.84
CA ARG A 375 -1.60 -11.73 11.78
C ARG A 375 -0.81 -11.21 12.98
N TRP A 376 0.17 -10.34 12.75
CA TRP A 376 0.96 -9.76 13.84
C TRP A 376 0.10 -8.92 14.79
N LEU A 377 -0.80 -8.08 14.25
CA LEU A 377 -1.72 -7.28 15.04
C LEU A 377 -2.75 -8.14 15.80
N ALA A 378 -3.25 -9.20 15.17
CA ALA A 378 -4.21 -10.11 15.79
C ALA A 378 -3.61 -10.97 16.92
N ALA A 379 -2.29 -11.23 16.86
CA ALA A 379 -1.57 -11.94 17.92
C ALA A 379 -1.26 -11.05 19.15
N ALA A 380 -1.67 -9.77 19.16
CA ALA A 380 -1.52 -8.91 20.33
C ALA A 380 -2.43 -9.40 21.46
N PRO A 381 -1.95 -9.42 22.73
CA PRO A 381 -2.71 -9.97 23.85
C PRO A 381 -3.96 -9.14 24.20
N ASP A 382 -3.95 -7.86 23.86
CA ASP A 382 -5.06 -6.94 24.11
C ASP A 382 -5.10 -5.77 23.12
N ALA A 383 -6.11 -4.91 23.27
CA ALA A 383 -6.31 -3.76 22.38
C ALA A 383 -5.18 -2.71 22.51
N GLU A 384 -4.57 -2.55 23.69
CA GLU A 384 -3.47 -1.59 23.87
C GLU A 384 -2.19 -2.09 23.20
N ALA A 385 -1.85 -3.35 23.36
CA ALA A 385 -0.74 -3.98 22.65
C ALA A 385 -0.94 -3.94 21.12
N ARG A 386 -2.18 -4.16 20.64
CA ARG A 386 -2.51 -4.02 19.22
C ARG A 386 -2.27 -2.59 18.72
N ARG A 387 -2.71 -1.57 19.48
CA ARG A 387 -2.44 -0.16 19.15
C ARG A 387 -0.94 0.16 19.18
N ALA A 388 -0.22 -0.36 20.16
CA ALA A 388 1.23 -0.17 20.23
C ALA A 388 1.96 -0.78 19.04
N ARG A 389 1.58 -1.99 18.59
CA ARG A 389 2.13 -2.60 17.37
C ARG A 389 1.79 -1.78 16.12
N PHE A 390 0.56 -1.29 16.00
CA PHE A 390 0.18 -0.45 14.85
C PHE A 390 0.94 0.88 14.87
N ARG A 391 1.15 1.49 16.05
CA ARG A 391 2.00 2.67 16.22
C ARG A 391 3.42 2.41 15.75
N THR A 392 4.04 1.26 16.11
CA THR A 392 5.37 0.89 15.63
C THR A 392 5.44 0.84 14.10
N LEU A 393 4.41 0.28 13.42
CA LEU A 393 4.35 0.28 11.96
C LEU A 393 4.34 1.69 11.37
N LEU A 394 3.65 2.62 12.02
CA LEU A 394 3.54 4.01 11.57
C LEU A 394 4.82 4.84 11.80
N THR A 395 5.59 4.52 12.85
CA THR A 395 6.70 5.37 13.30
C THR A 395 8.08 4.82 12.99
N GLU A 396 8.20 3.51 12.68
CA GLU A 396 9.48 2.86 12.46
C GLU A 396 9.59 2.32 11.03
N ALA A 397 10.79 2.41 10.47
CA ALA A 397 11.11 1.81 9.19
C ALA A 397 11.38 0.31 9.37
N VAL A 398 10.31 -0.50 9.27
CA VAL A 398 10.37 -1.95 9.44
C VAL A 398 10.24 -2.69 8.11
N THR A 399 10.65 -3.95 8.08
CA THR A 399 10.59 -4.83 6.91
C THR A 399 9.65 -6.01 7.16
N PRO A 400 9.17 -6.71 6.13
CA PRO A 400 8.44 -7.96 6.31
C PRO A 400 9.19 -9.01 7.14
N THR A 401 10.52 -9.11 7.01
CA THR A 401 11.32 -10.01 7.86
C THR A 401 11.35 -9.54 9.31
N TRP A 402 11.49 -8.23 9.57
CA TRP A 402 11.41 -7.71 10.93
C TRP A 402 10.08 -8.09 11.60
N VAL A 403 8.96 -7.95 10.90
CA VAL A 403 7.63 -8.35 11.41
C VAL A 403 7.58 -9.85 11.70
N ARG A 404 8.11 -10.71 10.80
CA ARG A 404 8.19 -12.16 11.03
C ARG A 404 9.03 -12.51 12.26
N GLN A 405 10.14 -11.83 12.47
CA GLN A 405 11.00 -12.02 13.65
C GLN A 405 10.29 -11.57 14.93
N ALA A 406 9.61 -10.41 14.90
CA ALA A 406 8.81 -9.94 16.03
C ALA A 406 7.72 -10.95 16.41
N MET A 407 7.04 -11.57 15.43
CA MET A 407 6.07 -12.64 15.68
C MET A 407 6.70 -13.89 16.30
N ALA A 408 7.94 -14.24 15.93
CA ALA A 408 8.63 -15.42 16.46
C ALA A 408 9.17 -15.21 17.88
N THR A 409 9.45 -13.97 18.27
CA THR A 409 9.97 -13.61 19.62
C THR A 409 8.87 -13.27 20.62
N ASP A 410 7.68 -12.92 20.16
CA ASP A 410 6.50 -12.77 21.02
C ASP A 410 5.93 -14.16 21.35
N PRO A 411 6.08 -14.66 22.57
CA PRO A 411 5.51 -15.97 22.89
C PRO A 411 4.00 -15.90 22.73
N ILE A 412 3.46 -16.79 21.89
CA ILE A 412 2.04 -17.11 21.88
C ILE A 412 1.75 -17.70 23.27
N VAL A 413 1.13 -16.90 24.16
CA VAL A 413 0.61 -17.38 25.44
C VAL A 413 -0.67 -18.14 25.18
#